data_48e5eb4aafcd991eaf0e151997ffe159
#
_entry.id   48e5eb4aafcd991eaf0e151997ffe159
#
_cell.length_a   1.000
_cell.length_b   1.000
_cell.length_c   1.000
_cell.angle_alpha   90.00
_cell.angle_beta   90.00
_cell.angle_gamma   90.00
#
_symmetry.space_group_name_H-M   'P 1'
#
loop_
_entity.id
_entity.type
_entity.pdbx_description
1 polymer ?
#
loop_
_entity_poly.entity_id
_entity_poly.type
_entity_poly.pdbx_seq_one_letter_code
_entity_poly.pdbx_strand_id
1 'polypeptide(L)'
;ISENSVRVALVRLSADGLVQAAGRGHYRLGPQALDLAGDVATWRSAEQRVRPWAGDWLTVFSASLGRSNRTALKRRERALQMLGFREREQGLHIRPNNIEHDLDAVRARLHKLGLEAEAHVFVSSHWAQDDALRKLWNGNELNERYAQLQQQLEAWMQNAHGLDAETAARESFLLGGNA
;
A
#
# COMPACT_ATOMS: atom_id res chain seq x y z
N ILE A 1 -2.89 -14.75 22.62
CA ILE A 1 -3.57 -13.42 22.63
C ILE A 1 -4.67 -13.53 23.68
N SER A 2 -4.73 -12.57 24.65
CA SER A 2 -5.77 -12.59 25.68
C SER A 2 -7.11 -12.09 25.13
N GLU A 3 -8.23 -12.57 25.70
CA GLU A 3 -9.58 -12.09 25.34
C GLU A 3 -9.71 -10.57 25.49
N ASN A 4 -9.06 -10.00 26.50
CA ASN A 4 -9.06 -8.56 26.73
C ASN A 4 -8.33 -7.80 25.61
N SER A 5 -7.22 -8.34 25.09
CA SER A 5 -6.50 -7.73 23.96
C SER A 5 -7.36 -7.73 22.69
N VAL A 6 -8.11 -8.81 22.44
CA VAL A 6 -9.04 -8.88 21.31
C VAL A 6 -10.17 -7.87 21.46
N ARG A 7 -10.75 -7.74 22.66
CA ARG A 7 -11.81 -6.77 22.95
C ARG A 7 -11.34 -5.33 22.75
N VAL A 8 -10.15 -4.97 23.24
CA VAL A 8 -9.56 -3.64 23.04
C VAL A 8 -9.31 -3.35 21.56
N ALA A 9 -8.80 -4.35 20.80
CA ALA A 9 -8.59 -4.19 19.37
C ALA A 9 -9.91 -3.97 18.61
N LEU A 10 -10.96 -4.73 18.93
CA LEU A 10 -12.29 -4.57 18.32
C LEU A 10 -12.90 -3.19 18.60
N VAL A 11 -12.74 -2.67 19.83
CA VAL A 11 -13.21 -1.32 20.18
C VAL A 11 -12.49 -0.26 19.32
N ARG A 12 -11.18 -0.36 19.16
CA ARG A 12 -10.40 0.57 18.31
C ARG A 12 -10.81 0.48 16.84
N LEU A 13 -10.90 -0.74 16.31
CA LEU A 13 -11.33 -0.97 14.92
C LEU A 13 -12.76 -0.48 14.66
N SER A 14 -13.64 -0.56 15.68
CA SER A 14 -15.01 -0.02 15.59
C SER A 14 -15.01 1.51 15.60
N ALA A 15 -14.19 2.13 16.46
CA ALA A 15 -14.03 3.59 16.50
C ALA A 15 -13.47 4.14 15.17
N ASP A 16 -12.56 3.39 14.54
CA ASP A 16 -11.98 3.72 13.24
C ASP A 16 -12.89 3.36 12.05
N GLY A 17 -14.13 2.86 12.30
CA GLY A 17 -15.07 2.49 11.25
C GLY A 17 -14.67 1.28 10.40
N LEU A 18 -13.65 0.53 10.83
CA LEU A 18 -13.14 -0.65 10.12
C LEU A 18 -13.97 -1.90 10.38
N VAL A 19 -14.62 -2.00 11.56
CA VAL A 19 -15.57 -3.07 11.89
C VAL A 19 -16.85 -2.49 12.47
N GLN A 20 -17.95 -3.20 12.30
CA GLN A 20 -19.24 -2.90 12.89
C GLN A 20 -19.78 -4.13 13.61
N ALA A 21 -20.34 -3.95 14.80
CA ALA A 21 -21.05 -5.02 15.50
C ALA A 21 -22.29 -5.43 14.68
N ALA A 22 -22.44 -6.72 14.45
CA ALA A 22 -23.55 -7.32 13.71
C ALA A 22 -24.44 -8.21 14.60
N GLY A 23 -24.16 -8.27 15.91
CA GLY A 23 -24.83 -9.05 16.92
C GLY A 23 -23.87 -9.36 18.08
N ARG A 24 -24.36 -10.10 19.08
CA ARG A 24 -23.53 -10.46 20.24
C ARG A 24 -22.35 -11.35 19.80
N GLY A 25 -21.14 -10.80 19.87
CA GLY A 25 -19.90 -11.51 19.50
C GLY A 25 -19.66 -11.60 17.98
N HIS A 26 -20.54 -11.01 17.16
CA HIS A 26 -20.39 -10.99 15.69
C HIS A 26 -20.02 -9.60 15.20
N TYR A 27 -19.08 -9.54 14.26
CA TYR A 27 -18.61 -8.32 13.63
C TYR A 27 -18.62 -8.49 12.11
N ARG A 28 -18.87 -7.40 11.40
CA ARG A 28 -18.73 -7.29 9.94
C ARG A 28 -17.76 -6.19 9.58
N LEU A 29 -17.26 -6.20 8.36
CA LEU A 29 -16.44 -5.09 7.86
C LEU A 29 -17.25 -3.79 7.88
N GLY A 30 -16.65 -2.74 8.41
CA GLY A 30 -17.22 -1.40 8.38
C GLY A 30 -17.00 -0.72 7.02
N PRO A 31 -17.64 0.44 6.78
CA PRO A 31 -17.52 1.16 5.51
C PRO A 31 -16.08 1.46 5.11
N GLN A 32 -15.24 1.86 6.06
CA GLN A 32 -13.83 2.15 5.78
C GLN A 32 -13.01 0.90 5.46
N ALA A 33 -13.37 -0.26 6.00
CA ALA A 33 -12.75 -1.52 5.65
C ALA A 33 -13.20 -2.04 4.28
N LEU A 34 -14.42 -1.76 3.86
CA LEU A 34 -14.90 -2.07 2.51
C LEU A 34 -14.14 -1.27 1.45
N ASP A 35 -13.85 0.00 1.73
CA ASP A 35 -12.98 0.82 0.88
C ASP A 35 -11.57 0.24 0.78
N LEU A 36 -11.00 -0.18 1.91
CA LEU A 36 -9.69 -0.84 1.96
C LEU A 36 -9.70 -2.19 1.23
N ALA A 37 -10.76 -2.98 1.35
CA ALA A 37 -10.92 -4.24 0.64
C ALA A 37 -10.99 -4.04 -0.89
N GLY A 38 -11.66 -2.97 -1.35
CA GLY A 38 -11.65 -2.55 -2.75
C GLY A 38 -10.25 -2.19 -3.23
N ASP A 39 -9.47 -1.54 -2.38
CA ASP A 39 -8.08 -1.20 -2.64
C ASP A 39 -7.19 -2.44 -2.74
N VAL A 40 -7.38 -3.43 -1.86
CA VAL A 40 -6.68 -4.73 -1.92
C VAL A 40 -7.06 -5.51 -3.19
N ALA A 41 -8.33 -5.52 -3.58
CA ALA A 41 -8.77 -6.16 -4.83
C ALA A 41 -8.12 -5.50 -6.06
N THR A 42 -8.00 -4.18 -6.05
CA THR A 42 -7.30 -3.41 -7.09
C THR A 42 -5.79 -3.73 -7.09
N TRP A 43 -5.22 -4.01 -5.95
CA TRP A 43 -3.80 -4.38 -5.82
C TRP A 43 -3.51 -5.77 -6.40
N ARG A 44 -4.39 -6.74 -6.16
CA ARG A 44 -4.29 -8.09 -6.74
C ARG A 44 -4.30 -8.10 -8.26
N SER A 45 -4.98 -7.14 -8.89
CA SER A 45 -4.97 -6.95 -10.34
C SER A 45 -3.85 -6.04 -10.85
N ALA A 46 -2.97 -5.52 -9.97
CA ALA A 46 -1.92 -4.59 -10.37
C ALA A 46 -0.92 -5.20 -11.35
N GLU A 47 -0.57 -6.48 -11.16
CA GLU A 47 0.33 -7.19 -12.07
C GLU A 47 -0.20 -7.26 -13.50
N GLN A 48 -1.51 -7.45 -13.67
CA GLN A 48 -2.16 -7.51 -14.99
C GLN A 48 -2.18 -6.15 -15.69
N ARG A 49 -1.93 -5.06 -14.97
CA ARG A 49 -1.92 -3.68 -15.46
C ARG A 49 -0.53 -3.10 -15.64
N VAL A 50 0.50 -3.89 -15.34
CA VAL A 50 1.89 -3.47 -15.58
C VAL A 50 2.12 -3.44 -17.08
N ARG A 51 2.66 -2.34 -17.59
CA ARG A 51 3.06 -2.14 -18.99
C ARG A 51 4.55 -1.85 -19.09
N PRO A 52 5.17 -2.08 -20.25
CA PRO A 52 6.53 -1.63 -20.50
C PRO A 52 6.65 -0.13 -20.23
N TRP A 53 7.65 0.26 -19.45
CA TRP A 53 7.88 1.66 -19.14
C TRP A 53 8.50 2.40 -20.34
N ALA A 54 7.87 3.52 -20.73
CA ALA A 54 8.27 4.33 -21.88
C ALA A 54 9.25 5.47 -21.53
N GLY A 55 9.75 5.54 -20.28
CA GLY A 55 10.69 6.59 -19.86
C GLY A 55 10.00 7.80 -19.23
N ASP A 56 8.69 7.79 -19.06
CA ASP A 56 7.93 8.85 -18.39
C ASP A 56 7.66 8.52 -16.92
N TRP A 57 7.47 9.57 -16.13
CA TRP A 57 7.27 9.48 -14.70
C TRP A 57 5.99 10.15 -14.28
N LEU A 58 5.26 9.54 -13.37
CA LEU A 58 4.25 10.24 -12.59
C LEU A 58 4.97 11.04 -11.50
N THR A 59 4.67 12.33 -11.43
CA THR A 59 5.33 13.28 -10.54
C THR A 59 4.30 13.95 -9.65
N VAL A 60 4.61 14.05 -8.36
CA VAL A 60 3.83 14.79 -7.37
C VAL A 60 4.72 15.86 -6.76
N PHE A 61 4.29 17.13 -6.86
CA PHE A 61 4.94 18.25 -6.21
C PHE A 61 4.07 18.78 -5.09
N SER A 62 4.59 18.74 -3.87
CA SER A 62 3.90 19.11 -2.63
C SER A 62 4.73 20.01 -1.70
N ALA A 63 5.84 20.58 -2.20
CA ALA A 63 6.74 21.40 -1.39
C ALA A 63 6.05 22.65 -0.82
N SER A 64 5.07 23.20 -1.54
CA SER A 64 4.31 24.40 -1.13
C SER A 64 3.35 24.14 0.04
N LEU A 65 3.02 22.88 0.34
CA LEU A 65 2.00 22.52 1.36
C LEU A 65 2.51 22.59 2.81
N GLY A 66 3.77 22.90 3.00
CA GLY A 66 4.37 22.96 4.32
C GLY A 66 4.46 21.59 5.03
N ARG A 67 5.04 21.59 6.21
CA ARG A 67 5.29 20.39 7.02
C ARG A 67 4.88 20.55 8.49
N SER A 68 4.32 21.68 8.87
CA SER A 68 3.93 22.01 10.26
C SER A 68 2.76 21.15 10.74
N ASN A 69 1.81 20.83 9.87
CA ASN A 69 0.71 19.93 10.19
C ASN A 69 1.17 18.47 10.05
N ARG A 70 1.60 17.87 11.17
CA ARG A 70 2.12 16.50 11.21
C ARG A 70 1.10 15.44 10.76
N THR A 71 -0.18 15.67 11.01
CA THR A 71 -1.25 14.73 10.61
C THR A 71 -1.44 14.74 9.10
N ALA A 72 -1.50 15.91 8.48
CA ALA A 72 -1.58 16.06 7.04
C ALA A 72 -0.32 15.49 6.36
N LEU A 73 0.86 15.80 6.88
CA LEU A 73 2.13 15.26 6.38
C LEU A 73 2.13 13.72 6.38
N LYS A 74 1.76 13.09 7.49
CA LYS A 74 1.71 11.62 7.57
C LYS A 74 0.71 11.01 6.60
N ARG A 75 -0.45 11.64 6.39
CA ARG A 75 -1.44 11.17 5.40
C ARG A 75 -0.89 11.26 3.98
N ARG A 76 -0.26 12.38 3.64
CA ARG A 76 0.40 12.61 2.35
C ARG A 76 1.48 11.56 2.08
N GLU A 77 2.42 11.39 3.02
CA GLU A 77 3.50 10.40 2.92
C GLU A 77 2.94 8.98 2.73
N ARG A 78 1.93 8.60 3.52
CA ARG A 78 1.26 7.30 3.38
C ARG A 78 0.61 7.14 2.00
N ALA A 79 -0.12 8.14 1.51
CA ALA A 79 -0.77 8.09 0.19
C ALA A 79 0.25 7.87 -0.93
N LEU A 80 1.37 8.59 -0.88
CA LEU A 80 2.46 8.50 -1.85
C LEU A 80 3.14 7.13 -1.79
N GLN A 81 3.47 6.63 -0.59
CA GLN A 81 4.08 5.31 -0.40
C GLN A 81 3.19 4.17 -0.88
N MET A 82 1.88 4.22 -0.57
CA MET A 82 0.92 3.19 -1.01
C MET A 82 0.81 3.08 -2.53
N LEU A 83 1.04 4.17 -3.27
CA LEU A 83 1.05 4.16 -4.73
C LEU A 83 2.46 4.04 -5.33
N GLY A 84 3.47 3.69 -4.52
CA GLY A 84 4.82 3.40 -4.98
C GLY A 84 5.68 4.62 -5.31
N PHE A 85 5.25 5.82 -4.94
CA PHE A 85 6.06 7.03 -5.12
C PHE A 85 7.26 7.03 -4.18
N ARG A 86 8.37 7.59 -4.65
CA ARG A 86 9.59 7.85 -3.87
C ARG A 86 9.93 9.31 -3.92
N GLU A 87 10.38 9.85 -2.80
CA GLU A 87 10.84 11.23 -2.71
C GLU A 87 12.23 11.33 -3.35
N ARG A 88 12.36 12.18 -4.35
CA ARG A 88 13.63 12.54 -4.97
C ARG A 88 14.28 13.72 -4.25
N GLU A 89 13.49 14.74 -3.99
CA GLU A 89 13.85 15.96 -3.30
C GLU A 89 12.68 16.37 -2.42
N GLN A 90 12.90 17.22 -1.44
CA GLN A 90 11.89 17.63 -0.49
C GLN A 90 10.59 18.09 -1.18
N GLY A 91 9.54 17.32 -1.00
CA GLY A 91 8.23 17.60 -1.58
C GLY A 91 8.09 17.25 -3.07
N LEU A 92 9.11 16.67 -3.69
CA LEU A 92 9.06 16.19 -5.06
C LEU A 92 9.14 14.65 -5.07
N HIS A 93 8.02 14.02 -5.39
CA HIS A 93 7.89 12.56 -5.43
C HIS A 93 7.66 12.09 -6.85
N ILE A 94 8.27 10.96 -7.20
CA ILE A 94 8.15 10.38 -8.53
C ILE A 94 7.83 8.89 -8.46
N ARG A 95 7.25 8.37 -9.53
CA ARG A 95 7.04 6.94 -9.77
C ARG A 95 7.11 6.67 -11.27
N PRO A 96 7.70 5.53 -11.75
CA PRO A 96 7.59 5.14 -13.15
C PRO A 96 6.11 5.07 -13.57
N ASN A 97 5.79 5.62 -14.74
CA ASN A 97 4.44 5.54 -15.30
C ASN A 97 4.27 4.24 -16.09
N ASN A 98 4.34 3.12 -15.37
CA ASN A 98 4.31 1.77 -15.93
C ASN A 98 3.12 0.91 -15.48
N ILE A 99 2.15 1.53 -14.84
CA ILE A 99 0.89 0.87 -14.47
C ILE A 99 -0.22 1.55 -15.28
N GLU A 100 -1.08 0.73 -15.89
CA GLU A 100 -2.17 1.19 -16.73
C GLU A 100 -3.24 1.93 -15.91
N HIS A 101 -3.08 3.25 -15.82
CA HIS A 101 -4.05 4.20 -15.30
C HIS A 101 -3.85 5.54 -15.99
N ASP A 102 -4.92 6.24 -16.27
CA ASP A 102 -4.83 7.63 -16.67
C ASP A 102 -4.39 8.51 -15.47
N LEU A 103 -3.89 9.70 -15.78
CA LEU A 103 -3.41 10.64 -14.78
C LEU A 103 -4.51 11.06 -13.80
N ASP A 104 -5.74 11.20 -14.27
CA ASP A 104 -6.86 11.65 -13.45
C ASP A 104 -7.29 10.56 -12.47
N ALA A 105 -7.27 9.30 -12.86
CA ALA A 105 -7.49 8.17 -11.95
C ALA A 105 -6.42 8.10 -10.85
N VAL A 106 -5.15 8.30 -11.20
CA VAL A 106 -4.06 8.36 -10.22
C VAL A 106 -4.24 9.53 -9.25
N ARG A 107 -4.59 10.71 -9.78
CA ARG A 107 -4.85 11.92 -8.98
C ARG A 107 -6.01 11.70 -8.01
N ALA A 108 -7.15 11.22 -8.51
CA ALA A 108 -8.32 10.92 -7.68
C ALA A 108 -7.99 9.93 -6.57
N ARG A 109 -7.20 8.90 -6.87
CA ARG A 109 -6.78 7.92 -5.89
C ARG A 109 -5.84 8.48 -4.84
N LEU A 110 -4.87 9.31 -5.21
CA LEU A 110 -3.98 10.00 -4.27
C LEU A 110 -4.78 10.88 -3.31
N HIS A 111 -5.76 11.65 -3.80
CA HIS A 111 -6.63 12.48 -2.97
C HIS A 111 -7.50 11.63 -2.03
N LYS A 112 -8.08 10.52 -2.51
CA LYS A 112 -8.83 9.58 -1.67
C LYS A 112 -7.98 9.01 -0.53
N LEU A 113 -6.68 8.78 -0.77
CA LEU A 113 -5.74 8.28 0.22
C LEU A 113 -5.21 9.37 1.17
N GLY A 114 -5.47 10.64 0.90
CA GLY A 114 -5.16 11.76 1.78
C GLY A 114 -4.10 12.73 1.30
N LEU A 115 -3.75 12.71 0.01
CA LEU A 115 -3.00 13.81 -0.62
C LEU A 115 -3.89 15.04 -0.70
N GLU A 116 -3.38 16.20 -0.32
CA GLU A 116 -4.09 17.47 -0.38
C GLU A 116 -4.37 17.89 -1.83
N ALA A 117 -5.50 18.58 -2.04
CA ALA A 117 -5.96 18.98 -3.37
C ALA A 117 -5.02 19.99 -4.07
N GLU A 118 -4.27 20.73 -3.29
CA GLU A 118 -3.30 21.74 -3.76
C GLU A 118 -1.98 21.11 -4.25
N ALA A 119 -1.77 19.80 -4.04
CA ALA A 119 -0.62 19.11 -4.59
C ALA A 119 -0.73 19.02 -6.11
N HIS A 120 0.36 19.30 -6.81
CA HIS A 120 0.40 19.15 -8.26
C HIS A 120 0.76 17.71 -8.63
N VAL A 121 -0.08 17.09 -9.46
CA VAL A 121 0.14 15.73 -10.00
C VAL A 121 0.18 15.80 -11.52
N PHE A 122 1.29 15.37 -12.12
CA PHE A 122 1.52 15.48 -13.55
C PHE A 122 2.45 14.38 -14.07
N VAL A 123 2.54 14.24 -15.39
CA VAL A 123 3.51 13.37 -16.05
C VAL A 123 4.74 14.20 -16.43
N SER A 124 5.94 13.67 -16.13
CA SER A 124 7.21 14.29 -16.50
C SER A 124 8.08 13.31 -17.30
N SER A 125 8.93 13.85 -18.17
CA SER A 125 9.86 13.09 -19.02
C SER A 125 11.18 13.85 -19.15
N HIS A 126 12.17 13.20 -19.78
CA HIS A 126 13.47 13.80 -20.10
C HIS A 126 14.25 14.32 -18.88
N TRP A 127 14.29 13.53 -17.82
CA TRP A 127 15.10 13.87 -16.65
C TRP A 127 16.60 13.72 -16.94
N ALA A 128 17.39 14.70 -16.57
CA ALA A 128 18.83 14.73 -16.84
C ALA A 128 19.67 13.62 -16.16
N GLN A 129 19.08 12.85 -15.24
CA GLN A 129 19.76 11.81 -14.44
C GLN A 129 18.84 10.60 -14.21
N ASP A 130 18.32 10.02 -15.29
CA ASP A 130 17.39 8.90 -15.24
C ASP A 130 17.90 7.70 -14.41
N ASP A 131 19.21 7.38 -14.51
CA ASP A 131 19.81 6.28 -13.75
C ASP A 131 19.81 6.52 -12.24
N ALA A 132 19.95 7.77 -11.80
CA ALA A 132 19.87 8.13 -10.39
C ALA A 132 18.42 8.00 -9.88
N LEU A 133 17.44 8.28 -10.72
CA LEU A 133 16.03 8.13 -10.37
C LEU A 133 15.63 6.66 -10.18
N ARG A 134 16.12 5.77 -11.04
CA ARG A 134 15.87 4.32 -10.94
C ARG A 134 16.40 3.72 -9.64
N LYS A 135 17.50 4.26 -9.11
CA LYS A 135 18.09 3.83 -7.83
C LYS A 135 17.26 4.16 -6.60
N LEU A 136 16.21 5.00 -6.72
CA LEU A 136 15.26 5.26 -5.62
C LEU A 136 14.46 4.00 -5.24
N TRP A 137 14.37 3.04 -6.16
CA TRP A 137 13.85 1.71 -5.90
C TRP A 137 15.00 0.72 -5.94
N ASN A 138 15.36 0.15 -4.80
CA ASN A 138 16.36 -0.92 -4.76
C ASN A 138 15.74 -2.22 -5.32
N GLY A 139 15.68 -2.31 -6.65
CA GLY A 139 15.03 -3.43 -7.34
C GLY A 139 15.66 -4.79 -7.03
N ASN A 140 16.98 -4.84 -6.82
CA ASN A 140 17.68 -6.07 -6.48
C ASN A 140 17.27 -6.58 -5.09
N GLU A 141 17.30 -5.72 -4.08
CA GLU A 141 16.86 -6.07 -2.73
C GLU A 141 15.37 -6.48 -2.70
N LEU A 142 14.52 -5.76 -3.47
CA LEU A 142 13.11 -6.11 -3.60
C LEU A 142 12.95 -7.51 -4.20
N ASN A 143 13.65 -7.82 -5.28
CA ASN A 143 13.59 -9.12 -5.94
C ASN A 143 14.09 -10.25 -5.04
N GLU A 144 15.17 -10.02 -4.30
CA GLU A 144 15.67 -10.99 -3.30
C GLU A 144 14.65 -11.26 -2.21
N ARG A 145 14.03 -10.21 -1.66
CA ARG A 145 12.97 -10.37 -0.66
C ARG A 145 11.75 -11.10 -1.18
N TYR A 146 11.30 -10.80 -2.40
CA TYR A 146 10.20 -11.52 -3.04
C TYR A 146 10.54 -12.99 -3.28
N ALA A 147 11.74 -13.30 -3.76
CA ALA A 147 12.18 -14.68 -3.95
C ALA A 147 12.23 -15.45 -2.63
N GLN A 148 12.73 -14.84 -1.55
CA GLN A 148 12.74 -15.45 -0.22
C GLN A 148 11.32 -15.70 0.30
N LEU A 149 10.43 -14.73 0.16
CA LEU A 149 9.05 -14.86 0.59
C LEU A 149 8.32 -15.94 -0.20
N GLN A 150 8.52 -15.98 -1.52
CA GLN A 150 7.95 -17.02 -2.37
C GLN A 150 8.39 -18.42 -1.92
N GLN A 151 9.68 -18.61 -1.67
CA GLN A 151 10.19 -19.89 -1.16
C GLN A 151 9.56 -20.29 0.19
N GLN A 152 9.39 -19.32 1.10
CA GLN A 152 8.75 -19.57 2.39
C GLN A 152 7.28 -19.96 2.23
N LEU A 153 6.55 -19.28 1.36
CA LEU A 153 5.15 -19.59 1.07
C LEU A 153 5.00 -20.95 0.40
N GLU A 154 5.85 -21.29 -0.57
CA GLU A 154 5.84 -22.59 -1.24
C GLU A 154 6.14 -23.72 -0.26
N ALA A 155 7.16 -23.57 0.59
CA ALA A 155 7.49 -24.53 1.62
C ALA A 155 6.35 -24.71 2.64
N TRP A 156 5.70 -23.62 3.04
CA TRP A 156 4.55 -23.68 3.93
C TRP A 156 3.37 -24.38 3.28
N MET A 157 3.04 -24.05 2.02
CA MET A 157 1.93 -24.70 1.29
C MET A 157 2.10 -26.21 1.17
N GLN A 158 3.32 -26.70 0.97
CA GLN A 158 3.61 -28.14 0.92
C GLN A 158 3.30 -28.84 2.24
N ASN A 159 3.51 -28.17 3.36
CA ASN A 159 3.31 -28.72 4.71
C ASN A 159 1.93 -28.44 5.30
N ALA A 160 1.19 -27.45 4.75
CA ALA A 160 -0.07 -26.96 5.31
C ALA A 160 -1.18 -28.02 5.37
N HIS A 161 -1.17 -28.97 4.44
CA HIS A 161 -2.18 -30.05 4.40
C HIS A 161 -2.16 -30.98 5.63
N GLY A 162 -1.04 -31.01 6.37
CA GLY A 162 -0.90 -31.81 7.59
C GLY A 162 -1.21 -31.04 8.88
N LEU A 163 -1.49 -29.75 8.80
CA LEU A 163 -1.73 -28.91 9.96
C LEU A 163 -3.21 -28.92 10.36
N ASP A 164 -3.47 -28.84 11.67
CA ASP A 164 -4.81 -28.51 12.16
C ASP A 164 -5.19 -27.06 11.82
N ALA A 165 -6.48 -26.76 11.84
CA ALA A 165 -7.02 -25.48 11.40
C ALA A 165 -6.48 -24.30 12.23
N GLU A 166 -6.24 -24.47 13.53
CA GLU A 166 -5.73 -23.41 14.41
C GLU A 166 -4.27 -23.08 14.09
N THR A 167 -3.44 -24.13 13.96
CA THR A 167 -2.03 -23.99 13.58
C THR A 167 -1.88 -23.37 12.19
N ALA A 168 -2.65 -23.86 11.21
CA ALA A 168 -2.64 -23.33 9.86
C ALA A 168 -3.04 -21.83 9.83
N ALA A 169 -4.07 -21.43 10.57
CA ALA A 169 -4.50 -20.04 10.66
C ALA A 169 -3.44 -19.14 11.32
N ARG A 170 -2.80 -19.62 12.38
CA ARG A 170 -1.74 -18.90 13.08
C ARG A 170 -0.51 -18.70 12.19
N GLU A 171 -0.06 -19.77 11.52
CA GLU A 171 1.12 -19.71 10.66
C GLU A 171 0.89 -18.85 9.42
N SER A 172 -0.29 -18.96 8.77
CA SER A 172 -0.64 -18.12 7.63
C SER A 172 -0.70 -16.64 8.01
N PHE A 173 -1.19 -16.31 9.21
CA PHE A 173 -1.19 -14.93 9.72
C PHE A 173 0.23 -14.40 9.93
N LEU A 174 1.15 -15.22 10.49
CA LEU A 174 2.54 -14.81 10.69
C LEU A 174 3.28 -14.63 9.37
N LEU A 175 3.04 -15.50 8.38
CA LEU A 175 3.61 -15.36 7.05
C LEU A 175 3.10 -14.09 6.34
N GLY A 176 1.79 -13.86 6.38
CA GLY A 176 1.19 -12.66 5.78
C GLY A 176 1.59 -11.34 6.47
N GLY A 177 1.99 -11.38 7.74
CA GLY A 177 2.50 -10.23 8.47
C GLY A 177 3.95 -9.86 8.12
N ASN A 178 4.69 -10.77 7.48
CA ASN A 178 6.07 -10.57 7.03
C ASN A 178 6.16 -10.22 5.52
N ALA A 179 5.05 -10.27 4.81
CA ALA A 179 4.92 -9.94 3.39
C ALA A 179 4.59 -8.44 3.20
#